data_6376e6db16df54bacec75ad329d3a149
#
_entry.id   6376e6db16df54bacec75ad329d3a149
#
_cell.length_a   1.000
_cell.length_b   1.000
_cell.length_c   1.000
_cell.angle_alpha   90.00
_cell.angle_beta   90.00
_cell.angle_gamma   90.00
#
_symmetry.space_group_name_H-M   'P 1'
#
loop_
_entity.id
_entity.type
_entity.pdbx_description
1 polymer ?
#
loop_
_entity_poly.entity_id
_entity_poly.type
_entity_poly.pdbx_seq_one_letter_code
_entity_poly.pdbx_strand_id
1 'polypeptide(L)'
;MNMSRADRIALILSLLAVVAAFLVADRIFENIAHLEDEIAYLWQAQAIARGDLTLPSPPHPHSFLVPFVVDHKGLRFGKYPLGWPVLLGIGVRLGIRNLINPLLAGLGVWLTYRLGKKIFGEAVGLLAAGLTLTSPFFLMNSGSLLSHPFGLVLSAAFALAWLDRLGPGSTSPEILPTIVAGLTLGLLALTRPWTAVAVGLPFAFHGLYLLFRGDWETRRHVLAVGGISLALGALNLLWQYAVTGDFLLNPYTLWWSYDKIGFGPGYGITKSGHNLDIAWINTRFSLFVGYRDLFGWGAYSWIFLPFGLLAVLIKRNWRGLMVGGVVASLILLYVAYWVGAWLYGPRYYYEGLYSLTLFSGVGIAFLAGWPVQPDAPWKSYSGWWQARPLALVAVLGLLVSANLLFYTPLRLQSMYGLYGMERADLQPFLTPSAQKLAPALVIVHPDQWMDYGVLLSLEDPFLDTPFIFAYTQGSKADADLASKFPDRATYHYYPDKPYTFYIGPAPGS
;
A
#
# COMPACT_ATOMS: atom_id res chain seq x y z
N MET A 1 8.59 -31.73 -2.17
CA MET A 1 9.92 -31.08 -2.24
C MET A 1 10.43 -30.81 -0.83
N ASN A 2 11.61 -31.30 -0.46
CA ASN A 2 12.22 -30.99 0.83
C ASN A 2 12.68 -29.52 0.83
N MET A 3 12.23 -28.71 1.79
CA MET A 3 12.65 -27.33 1.97
C MET A 3 14.15 -27.26 2.30
N SER A 4 14.90 -26.40 1.60
CA SER A 4 16.30 -26.13 1.93
C SER A 4 16.43 -25.40 3.28
N ARG A 5 17.65 -25.33 3.84
CA ARG A 5 17.89 -24.51 5.05
C ARG A 5 17.53 -23.06 4.83
N ALA A 6 17.85 -22.52 3.64
CA ALA A 6 17.50 -21.15 3.28
C ALA A 6 15.99 -20.92 3.18
N ASP A 7 15.23 -21.87 2.63
CA ASP A 7 13.76 -21.79 2.58
C ASP A 7 13.16 -21.73 4.00
N ARG A 8 13.70 -22.50 4.95
CA ARG A 8 13.24 -22.49 6.35
C ARG A 8 13.55 -21.14 7.03
N ILE A 9 14.74 -20.59 6.81
CA ILE A 9 15.11 -19.27 7.34
C ILE A 9 14.17 -18.20 6.75
N ALA A 10 13.94 -18.23 5.43
CA ALA A 10 13.03 -17.30 4.77
C ALA A 10 11.60 -17.39 5.31
N LEU A 11 11.11 -18.59 5.59
CA LEU A 11 9.80 -18.77 6.22
C LEU A 11 9.75 -18.16 7.63
N ILE A 12 10.81 -18.31 8.43
CA ILE A 12 10.90 -17.67 9.75
C ILE A 12 10.89 -16.15 9.60
N LEU A 13 11.68 -15.57 8.66
CA LEU A 13 11.66 -14.14 8.39
C LEU A 13 10.27 -13.66 7.97
N SER A 14 9.55 -14.45 7.16
CA SER A 14 8.18 -14.14 6.74
C SER A 14 7.20 -14.13 7.92
N LEU A 15 7.30 -15.10 8.83
CA LEU A 15 6.48 -15.13 10.04
C LEU A 15 6.82 -13.98 10.99
N LEU A 16 8.10 -13.62 11.11
CA LEU A 16 8.51 -12.44 11.88
C LEU A 16 7.97 -11.14 11.25
N ALA A 17 7.86 -11.07 9.92
CA ALA A 17 7.25 -9.93 9.25
C ALA A 17 5.75 -9.80 9.57
N VAL A 18 5.03 -10.91 9.66
CA VAL A 18 3.63 -10.91 10.13
C VAL A 18 3.54 -10.31 11.53
N VAL A 19 4.36 -10.82 12.45
CA VAL A 19 4.36 -10.35 13.86
C VAL A 19 4.75 -8.88 13.96
N ALA A 20 5.82 -8.45 13.26
CA ALA A 20 6.28 -7.09 13.30
C ALA A 20 5.23 -6.10 12.72
N ALA A 21 4.63 -6.43 11.58
CA ALA A 21 3.58 -5.62 10.97
C ALA A 21 2.32 -5.57 11.86
N PHE A 22 1.95 -6.69 12.50
CA PHE A 22 0.84 -6.71 13.45
C PHE A 22 1.12 -5.81 14.68
N LEU A 23 2.34 -5.87 15.24
CA LEU A 23 2.71 -5.00 16.35
C LEU A 23 2.70 -3.52 15.96
N VAL A 24 3.10 -3.18 14.73
CA VAL A 24 2.99 -1.79 14.22
C VAL A 24 1.52 -1.38 14.08
N ALA A 25 0.66 -2.25 13.54
CA ALA A 25 -0.77 -1.99 13.44
C ALA A 25 -1.43 -1.77 14.81
N ASP A 26 -1.07 -2.59 15.81
CA ASP A 26 -1.68 -2.55 17.15
C ASP A 26 -1.12 -1.44 18.03
N ARG A 27 0.21 -1.23 18.04
CA ARG A 27 0.89 -0.36 19.00
C ARG A 27 1.18 1.04 18.48
N ILE A 28 1.30 1.20 17.17
CA ILE A 28 1.63 2.49 16.54
C ILE A 28 0.38 3.11 15.92
N PHE A 29 -0.36 2.31 15.12
CA PHE A 29 -1.59 2.77 14.49
C PHE A 29 -2.85 2.41 15.28
N GLU A 30 -2.72 1.78 16.45
CA GLU A 30 -3.82 1.47 17.39
C GLU A 30 -5.05 0.82 16.75
N ASN A 31 -4.86 0.15 15.60
CA ASN A 31 -5.91 -0.47 14.79
C ASN A 31 -7.00 0.50 14.29
N ILE A 32 -6.70 1.80 14.22
CA ILE A 32 -7.55 2.84 13.63
C ILE A 32 -6.95 3.39 12.34
N ALA A 33 -7.78 3.97 11.49
CA ALA A 33 -7.34 4.64 10.28
C ALA A 33 -6.82 6.04 10.62
N HIS A 34 -5.64 6.42 10.11
CA HIS A 34 -5.02 7.73 10.34
C HIS A 34 -5.00 8.60 9.09
N LEU A 35 -5.06 7.97 7.90
CA LEU A 35 -5.07 8.68 6.63
C LEU A 35 -6.48 8.68 6.04
N GLU A 36 -6.80 9.75 5.33
CA GLU A 36 -8.04 9.87 4.58
C GLU A 36 -8.26 8.69 3.62
N ASP A 37 -7.18 8.20 2.97
CA ASP A 37 -7.21 7.00 2.14
C ASP A 37 -7.67 5.77 2.94
N GLU A 38 -7.17 5.59 4.16
CA GLU A 38 -7.49 4.43 5.02
C GLU A 38 -8.93 4.45 5.50
N ILE A 39 -9.43 5.66 5.86
CA ILE A 39 -10.83 5.87 6.26
C ILE A 39 -11.76 5.49 5.10
N ALA A 40 -11.46 5.98 3.90
CA ALA A 40 -12.23 5.65 2.71
C ALA A 40 -12.20 4.16 2.36
N TYR A 41 -11.02 3.52 2.45
CA TYR A 41 -10.90 2.08 2.21
C TYR A 41 -11.72 1.27 3.22
N LEU A 42 -11.69 1.68 4.50
CA LEU A 42 -12.44 1.00 5.54
C LEU A 42 -13.95 1.17 5.33
N TRP A 43 -14.41 2.39 5.04
CA TRP A 43 -15.81 2.67 4.72
C TRP A 43 -16.29 1.81 3.55
N GLN A 44 -15.54 1.80 2.46
CA GLN A 44 -15.87 1.02 1.27
C GLN A 44 -15.84 -0.50 1.54
N ALA A 45 -14.87 -0.96 2.33
CA ALA A 45 -14.76 -2.35 2.74
C ALA A 45 -15.93 -2.81 3.62
N GLN A 46 -16.42 -1.95 4.52
CA GLN A 46 -17.59 -2.22 5.35
C GLN A 46 -18.87 -2.33 4.51
N ALA A 47 -19.07 -1.43 3.53
CA ALA A 47 -20.19 -1.51 2.60
C ALA A 47 -20.15 -2.83 1.81
N ILE A 48 -19.00 -3.17 1.22
CA ILE A 48 -18.80 -4.40 0.45
C ILE A 48 -18.99 -5.65 1.32
N ALA A 49 -18.57 -5.61 2.59
CA ALA A 49 -18.74 -6.74 3.52
C ALA A 49 -20.22 -7.12 3.74
N ARG A 50 -21.15 -6.16 3.56
CA ARG A 50 -22.61 -6.39 3.59
C ARG A 50 -23.21 -6.62 2.20
N GLY A 51 -22.43 -6.53 1.12
CA GLY A 51 -22.85 -6.84 -0.26
C GLY A 51 -23.17 -5.61 -1.12
N ASP A 52 -22.93 -4.39 -0.61
CA ASP A 52 -23.27 -3.16 -1.29
C ASP A 52 -22.03 -2.46 -1.88
N LEU A 53 -22.14 -1.99 -3.12
CA LEU A 53 -21.13 -1.14 -3.78
C LEU A 53 -21.47 0.35 -3.62
N THR A 54 -22.73 0.66 -3.47
CA THR A 54 -23.28 2.01 -3.30
C THR A 54 -24.34 2.00 -2.21
N LEU A 55 -24.47 3.10 -1.50
CA LEU A 55 -25.52 3.32 -0.51
C LEU A 55 -26.35 4.56 -0.90
N PRO A 56 -27.58 4.71 -0.42
CA PRO A 56 -28.28 5.99 -0.54
C PRO A 56 -27.50 7.10 0.16
N SER A 57 -27.42 8.28 -0.46
CA SER A 57 -26.86 9.45 0.22
C SER A 57 -27.70 9.81 1.44
N PRO A 58 -27.10 10.03 2.61
CA PRO A 58 -27.82 10.38 3.83
C PRO A 58 -28.45 11.78 3.71
N PRO A 59 -29.45 12.10 4.54
CA PRO A 59 -29.88 13.49 4.70
C PRO A 59 -28.68 14.35 5.09
N HIS A 60 -28.55 15.54 4.48
CA HIS A 60 -27.39 16.43 4.73
C HIS A 60 -26.03 15.72 4.54
N PRO A 61 -25.66 15.29 3.32
CA PRO A 61 -24.43 14.50 3.10
C PRO A 61 -23.16 15.14 3.63
N HIS A 62 -23.12 16.50 3.66
CA HIS A 62 -21.96 17.25 4.21
C HIS A 62 -21.78 17.07 5.72
N SER A 63 -22.86 16.74 6.46
CA SER A 63 -22.76 16.40 7.88
C SER A 63 -22.18 15.00 8.13
N PHE A 64 -22.30 14.11 7.15
CA PHE A 64 -21.70 12.76 7.20
C PHE A 64 -20.47 12.68 6.28
N LEU A 65 -19.61 13.67 6.33
CA LEU A 65 -18.42 13.74 5.48
C LEU A 65 -17.45 12.62 5.81
N VAL A 66 -17.22 11.73 4.84
CA VAL A 66 -16.12 10.75 4.86
C VAL A 66 -15.17 11.10 3.73
N PRO A 67 -13.86 11.30 3.97
CA PRO A 67 -12.92 11.65 2.92
C PRO A 67 -12.94 10.61 1.81
N PHE A 68 -12.89 11.08 0.54
CA PHE A 68 -12.85 10.24 -0.64
C PHE A 68 -14.06 9.31 -0.83
N VAL A 69 -15.13 9.53 -0.08
CA VAL A 69 -16.47 8.97 -0.31
C VAL A 69 -17.31 10.02 -1.00
N VAL A 70 -17.85 9.66 -2.15
CA VAL A 70 -18.53 10.57 -3.09
C VAL A 70 -20.04 10.42 -2.95
N ASP A 71 -20.74 11.55 -2.86
CA ASP A 71 -22.20 11.62 -3.02
C ASP A 71 -22.51 12.09 -4.45
N HIS A 72 -23.11 11.23 -5.29
CA HIS A 72 -23.41 11.51 -6.68
C HIS A 72 -24.76 10.94 -7.07
N LYS A 73 -25.67 11.79 -7.58
CA LYS A 73 -27.02 11.42 -8.02
C LYS A 73 -27.83 10.64 -6.96
N GLY A 74 -27.67 10.98 -5.69
CA GLY A 74 -28.36 10.32 -4.58
C GLY A 74 -27.76 8.99 -4.14
N LEU A 75 -26.60 8.61 -4.70
CA LEU A 75 -25.82 7.44 -4.31
C LEU A 75 -24.52 7.87 -3.67
N ARG A 76 -24.08 7.13 -2.67
CA ARG A 76 -22.83 7.30 -1.94
C ARG A 76 -21.92 6.11 -2.13
N PHE A 77 -20.66 6.35 -2.49
CA PHE A 77 -19.66 5.31 -2.77
C PHE A 77 -18.20 5.84 -2.62
N GLY A 78 -17.26 4.94 -2.34
CA GLY A 78 -15.85 5.29 -2.30
C GLY A 78 -15.25 5.48 -3.69
N LYS A 79 -14.28 6.41 -3.82
CA LYS A 79 -13.64 6.71 -5.11
C LYS A 79 -12.64 5.65 -5.59
N TYR A 80 -12.27 4.69 -4.74
CA TYR A 80 -11.19 3.75 -5.01
C TYR A 80 -11.66 2.50 -5.77
N PRO A 81 -10.83 1.97 -6.70
CA PRO A 81 -11.08 0.70 -7.38
C PRO A 81 -11.23 -0.46 -6.40
N LEU A 82 -12.01 -1.48 -6.81
CA LEU A 82 -12.52 -2.51 -5.91
C LEU A 82 -11.47 -3.49 -5.36
N GLY A 83 -10.30 -3.65 -5.99
CA GLY A 83 -9.37 -4.72 -5.63
C GLY A 83 -9.00 -4.76 -4.15
N TRP A 84 -8.54 -3.64 -3.59
CA TRP A 84 -8.21 -3.57 -2.17
C TRP A 84 -9.44 -3.54 -1.25
N PRO A 85 -10.47 -2.71 -1.50
CA PRO A 85 -11.67 -2.70 -0.65
C PRO A 85 -12.37 -4.06 -0.55
N VAL A 86 -12.36 -4.88 -1.60
CA VAL A 86 -12.92 -6.24 -1.57
C VAL A 86 -12.11 -7.14 -0.63
N LEU A 87 -10.79 -7.15 -0.74
CA LEU A 87 -9.94 -7.96 0.14
C LEU A 87 -10.05 -7.51 1.61
N LEU A 88 -10.04 -6.20 1.85
CA LEU A 88 -10.25 -5.64 3.18
C LEU A 88 -11.67 -5.95 3.70
N GLY A 89 -12.68 -5.91 2.83
CA GLY A 89 -14.07 -6.26 3.14
C GLY A 89 -14.23 -7.73 3.57
N ILE A 90 -13.48 -8.65 2.97
CA ILE A 90 -13.40 -10.04 3.46
C ILE A 90 -12.85 -10.04 4.88
N GLY A 91 -11.79 -9.27 5.15
CA GLY A 91 -11.23 -9.11 6.50
C GLY A 91 -12.21 -8.52 7.50
N VAL A 92 -13.00 -7.52 7.10
CA VAL A 92 -14.09 -6.94 7.91
C VAL A 92 -15.14 -8.00 8.24
N ARG A 93 -15.62 -8.74 7.22
CA ARG A 93 -16.65 -9.78 7.40
C ARG A 93 -16.19 -10.93 8.32
N LEU A 94 -14.90 -11.25 8.31
CA LEU A 94 -14.30 -12.28 9.15
C LEU A 94 -13.84 -11.76 10.52
N GLY A 95 -13.94 -10.47 10.81
CA GLY A 95 -13.43 -9.85 12.05
C GLY A 95 -11.92 -9.78 12.16
N ILE A 96 -11.19 -9.93 11.05
CA ILE A 96 -9.71 -9.97 11.01
C ILE A 96 -9.10 -8.84 10.16
N ARG A 97 -9.82 -7.73 9.97
CA ARG A 97 -9.36 -6.63 9.09
C ARG A 97 -7.91 -6.19 9.38
N ASN A 98 -7.54 -6.13 10.66
CA ASN A 98 -6.21 -5.67 11.11
C ASN A 98 -5.10 -6.72 10.91
N LEU A 99 -5.44 -7.95 10.53
CA LEU A 99 -4.48 -9.01 10.19
C LEU A 99 -4.20 -9.09 8.68
N ILE A 100 -5.02 -8.48 7.83
CA ILE A 100 -4.87 -8.62 6.37
C ILE A 100 -3.50 -8.11 5.91
N ASN A 101 -3.14 -6.87 6.22
CA ASN A 101 -1.83 -6.32 5.83
C ASN A 101 -0.64 -7.02 6.51
N PRO A 102 -0.66 -7.37 7.80
CA PRO A 102 0.34 -8.23 8.41
C PRO A 102 0.56 -9.57 7.67
N LEU A 103 -0.50 -10.26 7.26
CA LEU A 103 -0.39 -11.50 6.48
C LEU A 103 0.23 -11.24 5.10
N LEU A 104 -0.17 -10.17 4.44
CA LEU A 104 0.42 -9.73 3.17
C LEU A 104 1.90 -9.34 3.33
N ALA A 105 2.30 -8.78 4.48
CA ALA A 105 3.69 -8.50 4.80
C ALA A 105 4.54 -9.78 4.81
N GLY A 106 4.08 -10.81 5.51
CA GLY A 106 4.76 -12.10 5.51
C GLY A 106 4.89 -12.70 4.11
N LEU A 107 3.81 -12.65 3.32
CA LEU A 107 3.82 -13.11 1.94
C LEU A 107 4.74 -12.26 1.05
N GLY A 108 4.80 -10.94 1.25
CA GLY A 108 5.71 -10.03 0.54
C GLY A 108 7.18 -10.38 0.78
N VAL A 109 7.56 -10.64 2.03
CA VAL A 109 8.93 -11.09 2.39
C VAL A 109 9.24 -12.43 1.75
N TRP A 110 8.30 -13.38 1.80
CA TRP A 110 8.47 -14.69 1.15
C TRP A 110 8.66 -14.58 -0.36
N LEU A 111 7.84 -13.80 -1.05
CA LEU A 111 7.94 -13.60 -2.50
C LEU A 111 9.23 -12.87 -2.88
N THR A 112 9.69 -11.90 -2.08
CA THR A 112 10.98 -11.25 -2.26
C THR A 112 12.14 -12.25 -2.17
N TYR A 113 12.11 -13.15 -1.17
CA TYR A 113 13.05 -14.25 -1.07
C TYR A 113 13.02 -15.14 -2.31
N ARG A 114 11.83 -15.56 -2.75
CA ARG A 114 11.65 -16.45 -3.91
C ARG A 114 12.17 -15.83 -5.21
N LEU A 115 11.93 -14.55 -5.43
CA LEU A 115 12.48 -13.78 -6.55
C LEU A 115 14.02 -13.76 -6.48
N GLY A 116 14.58 -13.43 -5.33
CA GLY A 116 16.02 -13.38 -5.12
C GLY A 116 16.69 -14.73 -5.33
N LYS A 117 16.14 -15.79 -4.74
CA LYS A 117 16.61 -17.18 -4.92
C LYS A 117 16.60 -17.58 -6.40
N LYS A 118 15.51 -17.28 -7.12
CA LYS A 118 15.37 -17.63 -8.54
C LYS A 118 16.35 -16.89 -9.45
N ILE A 119 16.61 -15.62 -9.19
CA ILE A 119 17.38 -14.76 -10.10
C ILE A 119 18.87 -14.74 -9.73
N PHE A 120 19.20 -14.77 -8.44
CA PHE A 120 20.53 -14.49 -7.90
C PHE A 120 21.07 -15.57 -6.96
N GLY A 121 20.20 -16.50 -6.51
CA GLY A 121 20.57 -17.56 -5.57
C GLY A 121 20.08 -17.27 -4.13
N GLU A 122 20.25 -18.30 -3.26
CA GLU A 122 19.69 -18.33 -1.91
C GLU A 122 20.24 -17.20 -1.02
N ALA A 123 21.53 -16.90 -1.10
CA ALA A 123 22.17 -15.88 -0.27
C ALA A 123 21.56 -14.49 -0.52
N VAL A 124 21.42 -14.10 -1.79
CA VAL A 124 20.81 -12.82 -2.16
C VAL A 124 19.33 -12.80 -1.78
N GLY A 125 18.62 -13.93 -1.98
CA GLY A 125 17.22 -14.03 -1.55
C GLY A 125 17.04 -13.79 -0.05
N LEU A 126 17.88 -14.40 0.79
CA LEU A 126 17.85 -14.20 2.25
C LEU A 126 18.23 -12.77 2.66
N LEU A 127 19.26 -12.19 2.02
CA LEU A 127 19.63 -10.78 2.27
C LEU A 127 18.45 -9.85 1.95
N ALA A 128 17.83 -10.01 0.78
CA ALA A 128 16.70 -9.19 0.38
C ALA A 128 15.50 -9.36 1.32
N ALA A 129 15.18 -10.59 1.74
CA ALA A 129 14.12 -10.85 2.72
C ALA A 129 14.40 -10.18 4.08
N GLY A 130 15.64 -10.28 4.58
CA GLY A 130 16.06 -9.63 5.82
C GLY A 130 16.02 -8.11 5.74
N LEU A 131 16.49 -7.53 4.63
CA LEU A 131 16.43 -6.10 4.37
C LEU A 131 14.98 -5.60 4.24
N THR A 132 14.09 -6.40 3.64
CA THR A 132 12.67 -6.06 3.56
C THR A 132 12.03 -6.06 4.96
N LEU A 133 12.23 -7.11 5.75
CA LEU A 133 11.70 -7.21 7.10
C LEU A 133 12.12 -6.05 8.01
N THR A 134 13.39 -5.63 7.91
CA THR A 134 13.96 -4.58 8.76
C THR A 134 13.76 -3.16 8.21
N SER A 135 13.07 -3.01 7.10
CA SER A 135 12.80 -1.71 6.45
C SER A 135 11.72 -0.93 7.20
N PRO A 136 11.99 0.27 7.74
CA PRO A 136 10.95 1.13 8.31
C PRO A 136 9.85 1.44 7.29
N PHE A 137 10.22 1.68 6.04
CA PHE A 137 9.28 1.91 4.94
C PHE A 137 8.32 0.74 4.75
N PHE A 138 8.83 -0.49 4.82
CA PHE A 138 8.01 -1.70 4.76
C PHE A 138 7.08 -1.82 5.96
N LEU A 139 7.59 -1.60 7.18
CA LEU A 139 6.83 -1.77 8.41
C LEU A 139 5.69 -0.76 8.54
N MET A 140 5.91 0.53 8.22
CA MET A 140 4.87 1.56 8.26
C MET A 140 3.70 1.21 7.33
N ASN A 141 3.98 0.84 6.09
CA ASN A 141 2.92 0.49 5.15
C ASN A 141 2.22 -0.83 5.53
N SER A 142 2.97 -1.82 6.03
CA SER A 142 2.42 -3.13 6.39
C SER A 142 1.59 -3.11 7.68
N GLY A 143 1.80 -2.13 8.57
CA GLY A 143 0.97 -1.92 9.76
C GLY A 143 -0.27 -1.06 9.50
N SER A 144 -0.35 -0.38 8.36
CA SER A 144 -1.46 0.51 7.99
C SER A 144 -2.61 -0.24 7.31
N LEU A 145 -3.71 0.47 7.00
CA LEU A 145 -4.83 -0.06 6.20
C LEU A 145 -4.71 0.29 4.70
N LEU A 146 -3.54 0.76 4.26
CA LEU A 146 -3.30 1.11 2.86
C LEU A 146 -3.24 -0.11 1.94
N SER A 147 -3.51 0.09 0.66
CA SER A 147 -3.51 -0.93 -0.41
C SER A 147 -2.11 -1.38 -0.85
N HIS A 148 -1.06 -0.69 -0.41
CA HIS A 148 0.31 -0.92 -0.87
C HIS A 148 0.87 -2.31 -0.56
N PRO A 149 0.66 -2.93 0.63
CA PRO A 149 1.12 -4.29 0.88
C PRO A 149 0.49 -5.33 -0.05
N PHE A 150 -0.80 -5.16 -0.38
CA PHE A 150 -1.45 -6.00 -1.38
C PHE A 150 -0.84 -5.78 -2.78
N GLY A 151 -0.60 -4.53 -3.16
CA GLY A 151 0.09 -4.18 -4.41
C GLY A 151 1.49 -4.80 -4.51
N LEU A 152 2.28 -4.77 -3.43
CA LEU A 152 3.60 -5.41 -3.37
C LEU A 152 3.53 -6.92 -3.63
N VAL A 153 2.59 -7.60 -2.97
CA VAL A 153 2.37 -9.04 -3.14
C VAL A 153 1.99 -9.36 -4.58
N LEU A 154 1.04 -8.61 -5.15
CA LEU A 154 0.60 -8.81 -6.54
C LEU A 154 1.73 -8.55 -7.54
N SER A 155 2.51 -7.47 -7.34
CA SER A 155 3.66 -7.12 -8.15
C SER A 155 4.76 -8.20 -8.11
N ALA A 156 5.12 -8.68 -6.91
CA ALA A 156 6.15 -9.69 -6.73
C ALA A 156 5.69 -11.06 -7.27
N ALA A 157 4.43 -11.44 -7.06
CA ALA A 157 3.86 -12.67 -7.58
C ALA A 157 3.78 -12.65 -9.12
N PHE A 158 3.39 -11.51 -9.71
CA PHE A 158 3.43 -11.30 -11.16
C PHE A 158 4.83 -11.50 -11.72
N ALA A 159 5.84 -10.80 -11.14
CA ALA A 159 7.21 -10.89 -11.59
C ALA A 159 7.75 -12.33 -11.50
N LEU A 160 7.46 -13.04 -10.39
CA LEU A 160 7.89 -14.42 -10.20
C LEU A 160 7.24 -15.36 -11.23
N ALA A 161 5.92 -15.26 -11.41
CA ALA A 161 5.17 -16.09 -12.34
C ALA A 161 5.57 -15.83 -13.81
N TRP A 162 5.79 -14.56 -14.18
CA TRP A 162 6.34 -14.22 -15.50
C TRP A 162 7.70 -14.85 -15.73
N LEU A 163 8.61 -14.75 -14.76
CA LEU A 163 9.95 -15.35 -14.86
C LEU A 163 9.92 -16.88 -14.86
N ASP A 164 8.92 -17.49 -14.23
CA ASP A 164 8.76 -18.96 -14.24
C ASP A 164 8.39 -19.47 -15.62
N ARG A 165 7.54 -18.78 -16.36
CA ARG A 165 7.05 -19.25 -17.66
C ARG A 165 7.74 -18.59 -18.87
N LEU A 166 7.94 -17.29 -18.81
CA LEU A 166 8.38 -16.47 -19.94
C LEU A 166 9.79 -15.89 -19.75
N GLY A 167 10.42 -16.09 -18.58
CA GLY A 167 11.76 -15.58 -18.31
C GLY A 167 12.81 -16.16 -19.24
N PRO A 168 13.90 -15.43 -19.56
CA PRO A 168 15.00 -15.93 -20.37
C PRO A 168 15.50 -17.28 -19.87
N GLY A 169 15.53 -18.31 -20.74
CA GLY A 169 15.94 -19.66 -20.39
C GLY A 169 14.92 -20.46 -19.58
N SER A 170 13.67 -20.03 -19.51
CA SER A 170 12.59 -20.86 -18.94
C SER A 170 12.21 -21.99 -19.91
N THR A 171 12.02 -23.19 -19.37
CA THR A 171 11.58 -24.38 -20.11
C THR A 171 10.32 -24.99 -19.49
N SER A 172 9.66 -24.30 -18.58
CA SER A 172 8.47 -24.80 -17.89
C SER A 172 7.30 -24.96 -18.87
N PRO A 173 6.73 -26.16 -19.04
CA PRO A 173 5.55 -26.38 -19.88
C PRO A 173 4.24 -26.00 -19.16
N GLU A 174 4.30 -25.65 -17.88
CA GLU A 174 3.12 -25.44 -17.04
C GLU A 174 2.36 -24.17 -17.42
N ILE A 175 1.02 -24.25 -17.47
CA ILE A 175 0.13 -23.12 -17.72
C ILE A 175 -0.12 -22.26 -16.47
N LEU A 176 0.03 -22.85 -15.28
CA LEU A 176 -0.27 -22.19 -14.00
C LEU A 176 0.47 -20.87 -13.82
N PRO A 177 1.79 -20.73 -14.08
CA PRO A 177 2.47 -19.43 -13.99
C PRO A 177 1.88 -18.37 -14.93
N THR A 178 1.39 -18.76 -16.12
CA THR A 178 0.73 -17.84 -17.05
C THR A 178 -0.56 -17.27 -16.45
N ILE A 179 -1.39 -18.15 -15.88
CA ILE A 179 -2.64 -17.76 -15.22
C ILE A 179 -2.34 -16.86 -14.02
N VAL A 180 -1.38 -17.25 -13.17
CA VAL A 180 -0.98 -16.46 -12.01
C VAL A 180 -0.46 -15.07 -12.42
N ALA A 181 0.38 -14.98 -13.46
CA ALA A 181 0.87 -13.70 -13.96
C ALA A 181 -0.29 -12.81 -14.45
N GLY A 182 -1.21 -13.35 -15.25
CA GLY A 182 -2.37 -12.61 -15.73
C GLY A 182 -3.29 -12.14 -14.60
N LEU A 183 -3.60 -13.03 -13.67
CA LEU A 183 -4.47 -12.71 -12.52
C LEU A 183 -3.85 -11.66 -11.60
N THR A 184 -2.58 -11.78 -11.25
CA THR A 184 -1.93 -10.87 -10.32
C THR A 184 -1.74 -9.47 -10.90
N LEU A 185 -1.37 -9.35 -12.17
CA LEU A 185 -1.30 -8.04 -12.83
C LEU A 185 -2.70 -7.42 -13.02
N GLY A 186 -3.71 -8.23 -13.36
CA GLY A 186 -5.09 -7.79 -13.49
C GLY A 186 -5.70 -7.35 -12.16
N LEU A 187 -5.46 -8.08 -11.07
CA LEU A 187 -5.87 -7.68 -9.72
C LEU A 187 -5.14 -6.42 -9.25
N LEU A 188 -3.87 -6.25 -9.64
CA LEU A 188 -3.15 -5.01 -9.38
C LEU A 188 -3.80 -3.83 -10.13
N ALA A 189 -4.26 -4.05 -11.37
CA ALA A 189 -5.02 -3.04 -12.12
C ALA A 189 -6.37 -2.71 -11.47
N LEU A 190 -7.05 -3.68 -10.85
CA LEU A 190 -8.26 -3.47 -10.06
C LEU A 190 -8.01 -2.80 -8.70
N THR A 191 -6.75 -2.77 -8.25
CA THR A 191 -6.36 -2.16 -6.97
C THR A 191 -5.78 -0.78 -7.19
N ARG A 192 -4.82 -0.67 -8.10
CA ARG A 192 -4.03 0.53 -8.40
C ARG A 192 -3.70 0.55 -9.91
N PRO A 193 -4.62 1.04 -10.78
CA PRO A 193 -4.48 0.91 -12.22
C PRO A 193 -3.15 1.47 -12.76
N TRP A 194 -2.74 2.64 -12.31
CA TRP A 194 -1.51 3.29 -12.76
C TRP A 194 -0.24 2.54 -12.30
N THR A 195 -0.26 2.02 -11.08
CA THR A 195 0.79 1.13 -10.56
C THR A 195 0.91 -0.14 -11.39
N ALA A 196 -0.22 -0.72 -11.81
CA ALA A 196 -0.19 -1.94 -12.65
C ALA A 196 0.48 -1.69 -13.99
N VAL A 197 0.23 -0.53 -14.61
CA VAL A 197 0.95 -0.11 -15.84
C VAL A 197 2.45 -0.01 -15.56
N ALA A 198 2.85 0.64 -14.45
CA ALA A 198 4.26 0.79 -14.10
C ALA A 198 4.95 -0.54 -13.83
N VAL A 199 4.32 -1.42 -13.05
CA VAL A 199 4.85 -2.76 -12.74
C VAL A 199 4.93 -3.62 -14.01
N GLY A 200 3.92 -3.54 -14.87
CA GLY A 200 3.86 -4.30 -16.12
C GLY A 200 4.86 -3.84 -17.19
N LEU A 201 5.30 -2.57 -17.16
CA LEU A 201 6.05 -1.95 -18.24
C LEU A 201 7.36 -2.69 -18.63
N PRO A 202 8.27 -3.05 -17.71
CA PRO A 202 9.49 -3.80 -18.06
C PRO A 202 9.19 -5.16 -18.69
N PHE A 203 8.12 -5.80 -18.21
CA PHE A 203 7.68 -7.10 -18.70
C PHE A 203 6.94 -6.98 -20.05
N ALA A 204 6.24 -5.88 -20.29
CA ALA A 204 5.62 -5.59 -21.57
C ALA A 204 6.66 -5.44 -22.68
N PHE A 205 7.79 -4.76 -22.44
CA PHE A 205 8.90 -4.68 -23.40
C PHE A 205 9.47 -6.08 -23.70
N HIS A 206 9.66 -6.91 -22.69
CA HIS A 206 10.09 -8.30 -22.88
C HIS A 206 9.01 -9.11 -23.61
N GLY A 207 7.74 -8.93 -23.26
CA GLY A 207 6.62 -9.59 -23.94
C GLY A 207 6.54 -9.23 -25.42
N LEU A 208 6.71 -7.96 -25.77
CA LEU A 208 6.80 -7.51 -27.17
C LEU A 208 7.96 -8.23 -27.90
N TYR A 209 9.14 -8.27 -27.30
CA TYR A 209 10.26 -9.03 -27.85
C TYR A 209 9.89 -10.49 -28.10
N LEU A 210 9.22 -11.16 -27.16
CA LEU A 210 8.78 -12.55 -27.29
C LEU A 210 7.71 -12.73 -28.37
N LEU A 211 6.80 -11.77 -28.55
CA LEU A 211 5.81 -11.80 -29.64
C LEU A 211 6.45 -11.75 -31.02
N PHE A 212 7.58 -11.04 -31.17
CA PHE A 212 8.28 -10.97 -32.46
C PHE A 212 9.25 -12.13 -32.66
N ARG A 213 9.91 -12.64 -31.62
CA ARG A 213 11.00 -13.61 -31.71
C ARG A 213 10.68 -14.99 -31.18
N GLY A 214 9.65 -15.13 -30.34
CA GLY A 214 9.25 -16.40 -29.74
C GLY A 214 8.53 -17.34 -30.73
N ASP A 215 8.48 -18.61 -30.37
CA ASP A 215 7.62 -19.60 -31.04
C ASP A 215 6.13 -19.36 -30.74
N TRP A 216 5.26 -20.14 -31.39
CA TRP A 216 3.81 -19.98 -31.22
C TRP A 216 3.35 -20.24 -29.79
N GLU A 217 3.95 -21.21 -29.12
CA GLU A 217 3.62 -21.52 -27.73
C GLU A 217 3.94 -20.34 -26.81
N THR A 218 5.14 -19.77 -26.90
CA THR A 218 5.55 -18.56 -26.14
C THR A 218 4.61 -17.39 -26.41
N ARG A 219 4.27 -17.14 -27.68
CA ARG A 219 3.33 -16.06 -28.05
C ARG A 219 1.96 -16.24 -27.41
N ARG A 220 1.42 -17.46 -27.41
CA ARG A 220 0.13 -17.78 -26.76
C ARG A 220 0.15 -17.45 -25.26
N HIS A 221 1.24 -17.75 -24.55
CA HIS A 221 1.36 -17.44 -23.13
C HIS A 221 1.46 -15.92 -22.89
N VAL A 222 2.21 -15.18 -23.71
CA VAL A 222 2.25 -13.70 -23.61
C VAL A 222 0.87 -13.10 -23.84
N LEU A 223 0.17 -13.55 -24.90
CA LEU A 223 -1.19 -13.09 -25.20
C LEU A 223 -2.18 -13.47 -24.10
N ALA A 224 -2.05 -14.64 -23.49
CA ALA A 224 -2.90 -15.09 -22.40
C ALA A 224 -2.69 -14.23 -21.14
N VAL A 225 -1.43 -13.93 -20.76
CA VAL A 225 -1.16 -12.99 -19.64
C VAL A 225 -1.78 -11.62 -19.92
N GLY A 226 -1.53 -11.07 -21.12
CA GLY A 226 -2.11 -9.78 -21.52
C GLY A 226 -3.65 -9.79 -21.51
N GLY A 227 -4.26 -10.83 -22.10
CA GLY A 227 -5.71 -10.97 -22.17
C GLY A 227 -6.37 -11.07 -20.79
N ILE A 228 -5.82 -11.92 -19.91
CA ILE A 228 -6.35 -12.06 -18.52
C ILE A 228 -6.19 -10.73 -17.76
N SER A 229 -5.02 -10.08 -17.86
CA SER A 229 -4.77 -8.81 -17.17
C SER A 229 -5.71 -7.70 -17.66
N LEU A 230 -5.92 -7.59 -18.97
CA LEU A 230 -6.82 -6.61 -19.57
C LEU A 230 -8.28 -6.90 -19.23
N ALA A 231 -8.71 -8.17 -19.25
CA ALA A 231 -10.07 -8.55 -18.90
C ALA A 231 -10.39 -8.18 -17.44
N LEU A 232 -9.49 -8.47 -16.49
CA LEU A 232 -9.65 -8.04 -15.11
C LEU A 232 -9.58 -6.52 -14.96
N GLY A 233 -8.60 -5.87 -15.60
CA GLY A 233 -8.48 -4.41 -15.58
C GLY A 233 -9.73 -3.70 -16.12
N ALA A 234 -10.38 -4.27 -17.13
CA ALA A 234 -11.63 -3.74 -17.70
C ALA A 234 -12.82 -3.78 -16.72
N LEU A 235 -12.77 -4.61 -15.67
CA LEU A 235 -13.79 -4.58 -14.61
C LEU A 235 -13.85 -3.23 -13.89
N ASN A 236 -12.79 -2.41 -13.95
CA ASN A 236 -12.86 -1.02 -13.48
C ASN A 236 -13.91 -0.19 -14.24
N LEU A 237 -14.09 -0.42 -15.54
CA LEU A 237 -15.10 0.27 -16.33
C LEU A 237 -16.50 -0.16 -15.90
N LEU A 238 -16.71 -1.46 -15.63
CA LEU A 238 -17.99 -1.97 -15.10
C LEU A 238 -18.28 -1.42 -13.70
N TRP A 239 -17.27 -1.34 -12.84
CA TRP A 239 -17.40 -0.71 -11.53
C TRP A 239 -17.78 0.78 -11.66
N GLN A 240 -17.06 1.54 -12.51
CA GLN A 240 -17.39 2.96 -12.77
C GLN A 240 -18.85 3.11 -13.22
N TYR A 241 -19.29 2.29 -14.17
CA TYR A 241 -20.68 2.29 -14.61
C TYR A 241 -21.65 1.96 -13.47
N ALA A 242 -21.36 0.96 -12.66
CA ALA A 242 -22.22 0.57 -11.54
C ALA A 242 -22.41 1.68 -10.50
N VAL A 243 -21.35 2.49 -10.24
CA VAL A 243 -21.42 3.54 -9.20
C VAL A 243 -21.81 4.92 -9.74
N THR A 244 -21.56 5.22 -11.03
CA THR A 244 -21.80 6.57 -11.61
C THR A 244 -22.87 6.59 -12.70
N GLY A 245 -23.16 5.44 -13.30
CA GLY A 245 -23.98 5.32 -14.52
C GLY A 245 -23.22 5.64 -15.82
N ASP A 246 -21.89 5.83 -15.75
CA ASP A 246 -21.04 6.13 -16.92
C ASP A 246 -19.73 5.33 -16.84
N PHE A 247 -19.38 4.58 -17.89
CA PHE A 247 -18.17 3.77 -17.98
C PHE A 247 -16.86 4.59 -17.91
N LEU A 248 -16.89 5.84 -18.33
CA LEU A 248 -15.72 6.71 -18.47
C LEU A 248 -15.61 7.75 -17.35
N LEU A 249 -16.63 7.88 -16.51
CA LEU A 249 -16.60 8.82 -15.39
C LEU A 249 -15.79 8.24 -14.23
N ASN A 250 -14.57 8.72 -14.09
CA ASN A 250 -13.68 8.26 -13.03
C ASN A 250 -14.10 8.86 -11.67
N PRO A 251 -14.43 8.04 -10.65
CA PRO A 251 -14.81 8.51 -9.31
C PRO A 251 -13.79 9.43 -8.62
N TYR A 252 -12.51 9.33 -8.93
CA TYR A 252 -11.50 10.28 -8.45
C TYR A 252 -11.83 11.72 -8.83
N THR A 253 -12.31 11.94 -10.06
CA THR A 253 -12.64 13.27 -10.55
C THR A 253 -13.96 13.82 -10.02
N LEU A 254 -14.80 12.99 -9.39
CA LEU A 254 -15.99 13.43 -8.68
C LEU A 254 -15.66 14.04 -7.31
N TRP A 255 -14.57 13.57 -6.67
CA TRP A 255 -14.08 14.16 -5.43
C TRP A 255 -13.27 15.44 -5.70
N TRP A 256 -12.25 15.33 -6.58
CA TRP A 256 -11.49 16.47 -7.06
C TRP A 256 -11.43 16.43 -8.59
N SER A 257 -12.01 17.40 -9.27
CA SER A 257 -12.06 17.45 -10.74
C SER A 257 -10.67 17.44 -11.42
N TYR A 258 -9.64 17.80 -10.67
CA TYR A 258 -8.24 17.83 -11.09
C TYR A 258 -7.43 16.59 -10.69
N ASP A 259 -8.05 15.59 -10.02
CA ASP A 259 -7.36 14.35 -9.62
C ASP A 259 -7.21 13.40 -10.82
N LYS A 260 -6.26 13.76 -11.67
CA LYS A 260 -5.97 13.11 -12.94
C LYS A 260 -4.49 12.87 -13.11
N ILE A 261 -4.14 11.88 -13.94
CA ILE A 261 -2.77 11.60 -14.36
C ILE A 261 -2.49 12.39 -15.65
N GLY A 262 -1.41 13.16 -15.65
CA GLY A 262 -1.00 13.98 -16.80
C GLY A 262 -0.44 15.33 -16.37
N PHE A 263 -0.33 16.22 -17.35
CA PHE A 263 0.27 17.55 -17.19
C PHE A 263 -0.65 18.64 -17.77
N GLY A 264 -0.47 19.86 -17.29
CA GLY A 264 -1.17 21.04 -17.76
C GLY A 264 -2.34 21.47 -16.89
N PRO A 265 -3.07 22.53 -17.29
CA PRO A 265 -4.22 23.05 -16.56
C PRO A 265 -5.30 21.98 -16.34
N GLY A 266 -5.85 21.91 -15.12
CA GLY A 266 -6.84 20.92 -14.73
C GLY A 266 -6.27 19.58 -14.25
N TYR A 267 -4.94 19.46 -14.14
CA TYR A 267 -4.24 18.38 -13.49
C TYR A 267 -3.58 18.92 -12.22
N GLY A 268 -4.03 18.47 -11.06
CA GLY A 268 -3.55 18.96 -9.76
C GLY A 268 -4.13 20.31 -9.34
N ILE A 269 -3.79 20.72 -8.11
CA ILE A 269 -4.44 21.80 -7.36
C ILE A 269 -4.08 23.22 -7.86
N THR A 270 -2.97 23.38 -8.58
CA THR A 270 -2.50 24.71 -9.02
C THR A 270 -3.24 25.18 -10.27
N LYS A 271 -3.41 26.51 -10.44
CA LYS A 271 -4.05 27.08 -11.63
C LYS A 271 -3.30 26.74 -12.93
N SER A 272 -1.98 26.68 -12.90
CA SER A 272 -1.14 26.25 -14.03
C SER A 272 -1.20 24.74 -14.27
N GLY A 273 -1.78 24.01 -13.34
CA GLY A 273 -1.82 22.55 -13.34
C GLY A 273 -0.49 21.91 -12.96
N HIS A 274 -0.44 20.59 -13.06
CA HIS A 274 0.78 19.82 -12.88
C HIS A 274 1.74 20.07 -14.01
N ASN A 275 3.01 20.31 -13.70
CA ASN A 275 4.06 20.60 -14.67
C ASN A 275 5.37 19.90 -14.27
N LEU A 276 6.41 20.00 -15.11
CA LEU A 276 7.68 19.33 -14.87
C LEU A 276 8.40 19.81 -13.61
N ASP A 277 8.23 21.07 -13.20
CA ASP A 277 8.85 21.60 -11.98
C ASP A 277 8.21 20.96 -10.74
N ILE A 278 6.87 20.90 -10.68
CA ILE A 278 6.13 20.23 -9.62
C ILE A 278 6.47 18.74 -9.59
N ALA A 279 6.52 18.11 -10.76
CA ALA A 279 6.90 16.70 -10.90
C ALA A 279 8.31 16.44 -10.35
N TRP A 280 9.27 17.31 -10.68
CA TRP A 280 10.64 17.24 -10.17
C TRP A 280 10.69 17.40 -8.65
N ILE A 281 9.99 18.40 -8.10
CA ILE A 281 9.91 18.63 -6.64
C ILE A 281 9.34 17.40 -5.95
N ASN A 282 8.21 16.87 -6.42
CA ASN A 282 7.56 15.68 -5.84
C ASN A 282 8.46 14.45 -5.89
N THR A 283 9.08 14.19 -7.04
CA THR A 283 9.97 13.04 -7.24
C THR A 283 11.22 13.17 -6.36
N ARG A 284 11.88 14.33 -6.39
CA ARG A 284 13.07 14.59 -5.55
C ARG A 284 12.76 14.41 -4.07
N PHE A 285 11.63 14.93 -3.59
CA PHE A 285 11.25 14.81 -2.19
C PHE A 285 10.91 13.37 -1.81
N SER A 286 10.17 12.66 -2.66
CA SER A 286 9.86 11.23 -2.47
C SER A 286 11.13 10.38 -2.39
N LEU A 287 12.11 10.63 -3.28
CA LEU A 287 13.39 9.96 -3.26
C LEU A 287 14.21 10.35 -2.01
N PHE A 288 14.15 11.60 -1.57
CA PHE A 288 14.82 12.07 -0.36
C PHE A 288 14.26 11.40 0.91
N VAL A 289 12.95 11.20 1.01
CA VAL A 289 12.35 10.42 2.09
C VAL A 289 12.72 8.93 1.94
N GLY A 290 12.68 8.42 0.70
CA GLY A 290 12.96 7.02 0.40
C GLY A 290 14.36 6.57 0.78
N TYR A 291 15.40 7.40 0.56
CA TYR A 291 16.75 6.98 0.92
C TYR A 291 16.96 6.92 2.44
N ARG A 292 16.15 7.59 3.23
CA ARG A 292 16.17 7.50 4.70
C ARG A 292 15.35 6.30 5.20
N ASP A 293 14.11 6.20 4.76
CA ASP A 293 13.15 5.22 5.26
C ASP A 293 13.36 3.82 4.67
N LEU A 294 14.12 3.66 3.57
CA LEU A 294 14.29 2.34 2.94
C LEU A 294 14.89 1.31 3.91
N PHE A 295 15.99 1.65 4.58
CA PHE A 295 16.64 0.77 5.54
C PHE A 295 16.96 1.45 6.88
N GLY A 296 16.57 2.69 7.07
CA GLY A 296 16.86 3.44 8.28
C GLY A 296 18.35 3.75 8.50
N TRP A 297 19.16 3.71 7.43
CA TRP A 297 20.59 4.00 7.48
C TRP A 297 20.90 5.46 7.09
N GLY A 298 19.90 6.33 7.16
CA GLY A 298 20.02 7.72 6.73
C GLY A 298 20.47 7.79 5.27
N ALA A 299 21.44 8.62 4.96
CA ALA A 299 21.98 8.79 3.61
C ALA A 299 22.61 7.50 3.00
N TYR A 300 22.85 6.48 3.80
CA TYR A 300 23.54 5.26 3.37
C TYR A 300 22.58 4.13 2.94
N SER A 301 21.26 4.32 3.02
CA SER A 301 20.30 3.26 2.62
C SER A 301 20.44 2.81 1.16
N TRP A 302 20.97 3.67 0.29
CA TRP A 302 21.17 3.35 -1.13
C TRP A 302 22.60 2.97 -1.50
N ILE A 303 23.51 2.88 -0.53
CA ILE A 303 24.94 2.69 -0.79
C ILE A 303 25.26 1.42 -1.59
N PHE A 304 24.47 0.36 -1.41
CA PHE A 304 24.68 -0.92 -2.08
C PHE A 304 23.99 -1.03 -3.46
N LEU A 305 23.01 -0.14 -3.78
CA LEU A 305 22.27 -0.19 -5.04
C LEU A 305 23.17 -0.04 -6.28
N PRO A 306 24.14 0.91 -6.35
CA PRO A 306 25.02 1.05 -7.50
C PRO A 306 25.86 -0.21 -7.75
N PHE A 307 26.35 -0.87 -6.70
CA PHE A 307 27.12 -2.10 -6.80
C PHE A 307 26.25 -3.28 -7.26
N GLY A 308 24.98 -3.32 -6.83
CA GLY A 308 24.01 -4.29 -7.32
C GLY A 308 23.72 -4.11 -8.81
N LEU A 309 23.48 -2.88 -9.24
CA LEU A 309 23.27 -2.56 -10.66
C LEU A 309 24.50 -2.93 -11.48
N LEU A 310 25.70 -2.54 -11.01
CA LEU A 310 26.95 -2.88 -11.67
C LEU A 310 27.14 -4.40 -11.84
N ALA A 311 26.88 -5.17 -10.77
CA ALA A 311 26.97 -6.63 -10.81
C ALA A 311 25.99 -7.24 -11.81
N VAL A 312 24.74 -6.76 -11.85
CA VAL A 312 23.70 -7.20 -12.80
C VAL A 312 24.11 -6.90 -14.25
N LEU A 313 24.67 -5.72 -14.50
CA LEU A 313 25.14 -5.30 -15.83
C LEU A 313 26.36 -6.12 -16.28
N ILE A 314 27.38 -6.29 -15.43
CA ILE A 314 28.57 -7.10 -15.74
C ILE A 314 28.18 -8.55 -16.05
N LYS A 315 27.25 -9.11 -15.29
CA LYS A 315 26.76 -10.49 -15.49
C LYS A 315 25.72 -10.62 -16.58
N ARG A 316 25.31 -9.53 -17.23
CA ARG A 316 24.25 -9.46 -18.25
C ARG A 316 22.99 -10.20 -17.79
N ASN A 317 22.60 -10.03 -16.51
CA ASN A 317 21.44 -10.72 -15.95
C ASN A 317 20.14 -9.99 -16.32
N TRP A 318 19.57 -10.35 -17.47
CA TRP A 318 18.33 -9.75 -17.98
C TRP A 318 17.13 -9.93 -17.04
N ARG A 319 17.05 -11.07 -16.33
CA ARG A 319 16.01 -11.27 -15.29
C ARG A 319 16.12 -10.24 -14.18
N GLY A 320 17.34 -9.99 -13.74
CA GLY A 320 17.64 -8.93 -12.76
C GLY A 320 17.26 -7.54 -13.29
N LEU A 321 17.60 -7.21 -14.53
CA LEU A 321 17.25 -5.92 -15.14
C LEU A 321 15.74 -5.71 -15.25
N MET A 322 14.95 -6.73 -15.63
CA MET A 322 13.48 -6.62 -15.64
C MET A 322 12.92 -6.32 -14.26
N VAL A 323 13.38 -7.05 -13.24
CA VAL A 323 12.92 -6.85 -11.86
C VAL A 323 13.36 -5.49 -11.30
N GLY A 324 14.61 -5.08 -11.57
CA GLY A 324 15.10 -3.73 -11.21
C GLY A 324 14.36 -2.62 -11.95
N GLY A 325 13.92 -2.89 -13.19
CA GLY A 325 13.13 -1.97 -14.01
C GLY A 325 11.78 -1.60 -13.39
N VAL A 326 11.22 -2.41 -12.48
CA VAL A 326 9.93 -2.13 -11.85
C VAL A 326 9.98 -0.85 -11.01
N VAL A 327 10.97 -0.69 -10.14
CA VAL A 327 11.07 0.55 -9.37
C VAL A 327 11.38 1.74 -10.25
N ALA A 328 12.21 1.57 -11.28
CA ALA A 328 12.51 2.64 -12.24
C ALA A 328 11.26 3.08 -13.02
N SER A 329 10.43 2.15 -13.47
CA SER A 329 9.17 2.46 -14.16
C SER A 329 8.13 3.08 -13.23
N LEU A 330 8.05 2.66 -11.95
CA LEU A 330 7.22 3.33 -10.95
C LEU A 330 7.63 4.79 -10.79
N ILE A 331 8.92 5.07 -10.58
CA ILE A 331 9.41 6.45 -10.45
C ILE A 331 9.07 7.24 -11.72
N LEU A 332 9.35 6.69 -12.91
CA LEU A 332 9.13 7.36 -14.18
C LEU A 332 7.64 7.68 -14.42
N LEU A 333 6.74 6.74 -14.19
CA LEU A 333 5.32 6.94 -14.50
C LEU A 333 4.62 7.83 -13.46
N TYR A 334 5.04 7.77 -12.20
CA TYR A 334 4.49 8.66 -11.17
C TYR A 334 4.98 10.12 -11.29
N VAL A 335 5.95 10.42 -12.16
CA VAL A 335 6.26 11.80 -12.60
C VAL A 335 5.02 12.49 -13.17
N ALA A 336 4.10 11.76 -13.82
CA ALA A 336 2.87 12.29 -14.38
C ALA A 336 1.73 12.46 -13.36
N TYR A 337 1.93 12.14 -12.08
CA TYR A 337 0.93 12.29 -11.05
C TYR A 337 1.23 13.50 -10.15
N TRP A 338 0.26 14.36 -9.98
CA TRP A 338 0.40 15.67 -9.36
C TRP A 338 0.68 15.62 -7.84
N VAL A 339 0.39 14.51 -7.16
CA VAL A 339 0.65 14.32 -5.72
C VAL A 339 1.96 13.57 -5.54
N GLY A 340 2.86 14.12 -4.72
CA GLY A 340 3.95 13.37 -4.12
C GLY A 340 3.46 12.64 -2.87
N ALA A 341 3.82 11.36 -2.71
CA ALA A 341 3.46 10.60 -1.52
C ALA A 341 4.71 10.25 -0.74
N TRP A 342 4.87 10.89 0.41
CA TRP A 342 6.03 10.74 1.29
C TRP A 342 5.67 10.36 2.73
N LEU A 343 4.39 10.45 3.09
CA LEU A 343 3.90 9.95 4.38
C LEU A 343 3.94 8.41 4.35
N TYR A 344 4.44 7.78 5.37
CA TYR A 344 4.82 6.36 5.40
C TYR A 344 5.92 5.99 4.38
N GLY A 345 6.84 6.92 4.08
CA GLY A 345 7.85 6.77 3.05
C GLY A 345 7.31 7.07 1.64
N PRO A 346 8.08 6.82 0.56
CA PRO A 346 7.67 7.07 -0.81
C PRO A 346 6.69 6.00 -1.31
N ARG A 347 5.49 5.97 -0.73
CA ARG A 347 4.52 4.88 -0.85
C ARG A 347 4.10 4.55 -2.28
N TYR A 348 4.18 5.50 -3.23
CA TYR A 348 3.89 5.21 -4.64
C TYR A 348 4.94 4.33 -5.33
N TYR A 349 6.08 4.10 -4.69
CA TYR A 349 7.13 3.20 -5.19
C TYR A 349 7.20 1.89 -4.38
N TYR A 350 6.26 1.69 -3.46
CA TYR A 350 6.27 0.55 -2.53
C TYR A 350 6.13 -0.80 -3.24
N GLU A 351 5.35 -0.87 -4.31
CA GLU A 351 5.16 -2.08 -5.10
C GLU A 351 6.42 -2.55 -5.83
N GLY A 352 7.45 -1.69 -5.89
CA GLY A 352 8.79 -1.99 -6.37
C GLY A 352 9.83 -2.21 -5.28
N LEU A 353 9.44 -2.31 -4.00
CA LEU A 353 10.38 -2.45 -2.86
C LEU A 353 11.30 -3.65 -3.02
N TYR A 354 10.80 -4.78 -3.51
CA TYR A 354 11.63 -5.96 -3.77
C TYR A 354 12.77 -5.69 -4.78
N SER A 355 12.58 -4.77 -5.72
CA SER A 355 13.65 -4.36 -6.65
C SER A 355 14.82 -3.71 -5.89
N LEU A 356 14.52 -2.80 -4.96
CA LEU A 356 15.50 -2.09 -4.15
C LEU A 356 16.24 -3.04 -3.20
N THR A 357 15.50 -3.92 -2.51
CA THR A 357 16.08 -4.86 -1.55
C THR A 357 16.91 -5.95 -2.25
N LEU A 358 16.46 -6.43 -3.43
CA LEU A 358 17.23 -7.38 -4.23
C LEU A 358 18.51 -6.76 -4.76
N PHE A 359 18.46 -5.55 -5.32
CA PHE A 359 19.69 -4.90 -5.82
C PHE A 359 20.65 -4.54 -4.69
N SER A 360 20.16 -4.15 -3.52
CA SER A 360 21.01 -3.97 -2.33
C SER A 360 21.63 -5.30 -1.90
N GLY A 361 20.86 -6.38 -1.87
CA GLY A 361 21.34 -7.73 -1.56
C GLY A 361 22.39 -8.22 -2.56
N VAL A 362 22.20 -7.97 -3.86
CA VAL A 362 23.19 -8.24 -4.91
C VAL A 362 24.45 -7.42 -4.70
N GLY A 363 24.33 -6.13 -4.36
CA GLY A 363 25.47 -5.25 -4.10
C GLY A 363 26.29 -5.72 -2.91
N ILE A 364 25.63 -6.10 -1.82
CA ILE A 364 26.26 -6.69 -0.63
C ILE A 364 27.00 -7.99 -0.99
N ALA A 365 26.31 -8.91 -1.69
CA ALA A 365 26.89 -10.19 -2.10
C ALA A 365 28.10 -9.99 -3.04
N PHE A 366 27.99 -9.08 -4.01
CA PHE A 366 29.06 -8.73 -4.94
C PHE A 366 30.29 -8.18 -4.21
N LEU A 367 30.10 -7.24 -3.30
CA LEU A 367 31.19 -6.69 -2.49
C LEU A 367 31.79 -7.74 -1.55
N ALA A 368 31.00 -8.65 -1.00
CA ALA A 368 31.48 -9.77 -0.19
C ALA A 368 32.23 -10.83 -1.02
N GLY A 369 32.10 -10.81 -2.35
CA GLY A 369 32.62 -11.87 -3.21
C GLY A 369 31.75 -13.14 -3.20
N TRP A 370 30.52 -13.05 -2.73
CA TRP A 370 29.57 -14.17 -2.77
C TRP A 370 28.99 -14.38 -4.16
N PRO A 371 28.47 -15.58 -4.46
CA PRO A 371 27.80 -15.83 -5.71
C PRO A 371 26.57 -14.93 -5.88
N VAL A 372 26.44 -14.32 -7.07
CA VAL A 372 25.31 -13.46 -7.46
C VAL A 372 24.50 -14.06 -8.64
N GLN A 373 24.64 -15.35 -8.83
CA GLN A 373 23.89 -16.13 -9.81
C GLN A 373 23.47 -17.47 -9.18
N PRO A 374 22.30 -18.02 -9.52
CA PRO A 374 21.93 -19.37 -9.11
C PRO A 374 23.03 -20.35 -9.52
N ASP A 375 23.29 -21.34 -8.69
CA ASP A 375 24.23 -22.45 -8.96
C ASP A 375 25.70 -22.03 -9.19
N ALA A 376 26.05 -20.75 -9.00
CA ALA A 376 27.43 -20.32 -9.08
C ALA A 376 28.24 -20.83 -7.86
N PRO A 377 29.44 -21.41 -8.10
CA PRO A 377 30.25 -21.93 -7.01
C PRO A 377 30.74 -20.83 -6.07
N TRP A 378 30.82 -21.16 -4.79
CA TRP A 378 31.49 -20.31 -3.80
C TRP A 378 32.98 -20.25 -4.11
N LYS A 379 33.50 -19.03 -4.27
CA LYS A 379 34.94 -18.83 -4.50
C LYS A 379 35.65 -18.82 -3.15
N SER A 380 36.72 -19.60 -3.03
CA SER A 380 37.65 -19.48 -1.93
C SER A 380 38.64 -18.35 -2.24
N TYR A 381 38.81 -17.44 -1.30
CA TYR A 381 39.76 -16.34 -1.38
C TYR A 381 40.92 -16.63 -0.44
N SER A 382 42.15 -16.20 -0.79
CA SER A 382 43.32 -16.32 0.05
C SER A 382 43.83 -14.94 0.54
N GLY A 383 44.61 -14.95 1.61
CA GLY A 383 45.19 -13.74 2.18
C GLY A 383 44.13 -12.81 2.79
N TRP A 384 44.40 -11.51 2.82
CA TRP A 384 43.55 -10.51 3.45
C TRP A 384 42.13 -10.40 2.78
N TRP A 385 41.96 -10.87 1.56
CA TRP A 385 40.67 -10.94 0.86
C TRP A 385 39.65 -11.85 1.55
N GLN A 386 40.12 -12.79 2.41
CA GLN A 386 39.24 -13.63 3.24
C GLN A 386 38.48 -12.81 4.28
N ALA A 387 38.97 -11.64 4.67
CA ALA A 387 38.31 -10.78 5.63
C ALA A 387 37.13 -10.00 5.05
N ARG A 388 36.98 -9.90 3.72
CA ARG A 388 35.88 -9.14 3.06
C ARG A 388 34.50 -9.54 3.51
N PRO A 389 34.10 -10.84 3.44
CA PRO A 389 32.78 -11.25 3.87
C PRO A 389 32.51 -10.91 5.33
N LEU A 390 33.50 -11.14 6.21
CA LEU A 390 33.37 -10.85 7.64
C LEU A 390 33.21 -9.34 7.90
N ALA A 391 34.01 -8.51 7.24
CA ALA A 391 33.90 -7.05 7.34
C ALA A 391 32.53 -6.55 6.89
N LEU A 392 32.00 -7.07 5.76
CA LEU A 392 30.68 -6.67 5.28
C LEU A 392 29.54 -7.16 6.19
N VAL A 393 29.64 -8.38 6.73
CA VAL A 393 28.69 -8.88 7.72
C VAL A 393 28.72 -8.00 8.99
N ALA A 394 29.89 -7.59 9.45
CA ALA A 394 30.03 -6.70 10.60
C ALA A 394 29.40 -5.31 10.32
N VAL A 395 29.70 -4.71 9.15
CA VAL A 395 29.10 -3.44 8.73
C VAL A 395 27.60 -3.55 8.61
N LEU A 396 27.09 -4.59 7.95
CA LEU A 396 25.66 -4.82 7.81
C LEU A 396 24.99 -5.04 9.16
N GLY A 397 25.62 -5.83 10.04
CA GLY A 397 25.16 -6.04 11.41
C GLY A 397 25.05 -4.73 12.19
N LEU A 398 26.05 -3.86 12.07
CA LEU A 398 26.04 -2.54 12.70
C LEU A 398 24.92 -1.65 12.14
N LEU A 399 24.77 -1.59 10.81
CA LEU A 399 23.72 -0.79 10.14
C LEU A 399 22.32 -1.28 10.51
N VAL A 400 22.08 -2.59 10.50
CA VAL A 400 20.78 -3.18 10.89
C VAL A 400 20.53 -2.96 12.38
N SER A 401 21.53 -3.12 13.24
CA SER A 401 21.36 -2.85 14.68
C SER A 401 21.06 -1.38 14.93
N ALA A 402 21.78 -0.46 14.29
CA ALA A 402 21.49 0.98 14.39
C ALA A 402 20.08 1.32 13.92
N ASN A 403 19.62 0.71 12.83
CA ASN A 403 18.26 0.87 12.36
C ASN A 403 17.24 0.38 13.39
N LEU A 404 17.38 -0.85 13.87
CA LEU A 404 16.38 -1.48 14.77
C LEU A 404 16.38 -0.87 16.17
N LEU A 405 17.53 -0.38 16.66
CA LEU A 405 17.64 0.18 18.01
C LEU A 405 17.37 1.69 18.06
N PHE A 406 17.59 2.42 16.98
CA PHE A 406 17.47 3.87 16.99
C PHE A 406 16.52 4.42 15.93
N TYR A 407 16.75 4.13 14.62
CA TYR A 407 15.97 4.77 13.57
C TYR A 407 14.51 4.30 13.55
N THR A 408 14.30 2.99 13.46
CA THR A 408 12.94 2.42 13.35
C THR A 408 12.06 2.77 14.56
N PRO A 409 12.51 2.65 15.81
CA PRO A 409 11.67 3.06 16.96
C PRO A 409 11.27 4.53 16.91
N LEU A 410 12.23 5.44 16.65
CA LEU A 410 11.94 6.87 16.56
C LEU A 410 11.01 7.20 15.38
N ARG A 411 11.22 6.54 14.25
CA ARG A 411 10.40 6.73 13.06
C ARG A 411 8.98 6.22 13.25
N LEU A 412 8.80 5.06 13.88
CA LEU A 412 7.48 4.53 14.22
C LEU A 412 6.79 5.36 15.30
N GLN A 413 7.52 5.79 16.32
CA GLN A 413 6.98 6.68 17.35
C GLN A 413 6.45 7.99 16.75
N SER A 414 7.11 8.53 15.72
CA SER A 414 6.61 9.72 15.02
C SER A 414 5.31 9.50 14.23
N MET A 415 4.87 8.25 14.10
CA MET A 415 3.59 7.89 13.46
C MET A 415 2.48 7.62 14.47
N TYR A 416 2.82 7.45 15.75
CA TYR A 416 1.82 7.31 16.81
C TYR A 416 1.04 8.63 16.97
N GLY A 417 -0.27 8.53 17.11
CA GLY A 417 -1.14 9.71 17.22
C GLY A 417 -1.05 10.63 16.00
N LEU A 418 -0.78 10.08 14.81
CA LEU A 418 -0.65 10.88 13.58
C LEU A 418 -1.90 11.73 13.37
N TYR A 419 -1.70 13.03 13.12
CA TYR A 419 -2.75 14.04 13.02
C TYR A 419 -3.58 14.25 14.30
N GLY A 420 -3.07 13.84 15.45
CA GLY A 420 -3.77 13.93 16.72
C GLY A 420 -4.86 12.88 16.92
N MET A 421 -4.91 11.84 16.06
CA MET A 421 -5.90 10.78 16.18
C MET A 421 -5.36 9.62 17.01
N GLU A 422 -5.98 9.36 18.14
CA GLU A 422 -5.63 8.27 19.05
C GLU A 422 -6.86 7.43 19.40
N ARG A 423 -6.64 6.18 19.74
CA ARG A 423 -7.71 5.31 20.24
C ARG A 423 -8.35 5.85 21.53
N ALA A 424 -7.63 6.66 22.27
CA ALA A 424 -8.14 7.35 23.47
C ALA A 424 -9.33 8.25 23.16
N ASP A 425 -9.39 8.86 21.96
CA ASP A 425 -10.48 9.75 21.53
C ASP A 425 -11.82 9.02 21.37
N LEU A 426 -11.78 7.69 21.24
CA LEU A 426 -12.97 6.85 21.15
C LEU A 426 -13.54 6.49 22.53
N GLN A 427 -12.76 6.61 23.61
CA GLN A 427 -13.13 6.17 24.96
C GLN A 427 -14.39 6.85 25.50
N PRO A 428 -14.64 8.17 25.25
CA PRO A 428 -15.87 8.83 25.71
C PRO A 428 -17.15 8.06 25.32
N PHE A 429 -17.18 7.44 24.14
CA PHE A 429 -18.32 6.71 23.60
C PHE A 429 -18.38 5.23 24.02
N LEU A 430 -17.30 4.69 24.55
CA LEU A 430 -17.20 3.28 24.94
C LEU A 430 -17.51 3.06 26.44
N THR A 431 -17.73 4.12 27.23
CA THR A 431 -18.07 3.99 28.64
C THR A 431 -19.48 3.41 28.84
N PRO A 432 -19.73 2.68 29.94
CA PRO A 432 -21.08 2.17 30.25
C PRO A 432 -22.13 3.28 30.39
N SER A 433 -21.73 4.49 30.82
CA SER A 433 -22.60 5.65 30.92
C SER A 433 -23.00 6.17 29.52
N ALA A 434 -22.05 6.32 28.62
CA ALA A 434 -22.32 6.74 27.24
C ALA A 434 -23.17 5.71 26.49
N GLN A 435 -22.92 4.42 26.68
CA GLN A 435 -23.68 3.35 26.00
C GLN A 435 -25.18 3.36 26.38
N LYS A 436 -25.56 3.96 27.52
CA LYS A 436 -26.97 4.16 27.89
C LYS A 436 -27.65 5.30 27.10
N LEU A 437 -26.88 6.15 26.43
CA LEU A 437 -27.40 7.22 25.58
C LEU A 437 -27.78 6.73 24.19
N ALA A 438 -27.33 5.54 23.80
CA ALA A 438 -27.63 4.94 22.50
C ALA A 438 -29.09 4.43 22.44
N PRO A 439 -29.74 4.46 21.25
CA PRO A 439 -29.23 4.97 19.99
C PRO A 439 -29.20 6.50 19.91
N ALA A 440 -28.11 7.08 19.45
CA ALA A 440 -27.96 8.52 19.39
C ALA A 440 -27.36 9.04 18.09
N LEU A 441 -27.80 10.25 17.71
CA LEU A 441 -27.14 11.12 16.74
C LEU A 441 -26.24 12.07 17.51
N VAL A 442 -24.94 12.05 17.21
CA VAL A 442 -23.95 12.90 17.86
C VAL A 442 -23.47 13.96 16.87
N ILE A 443 -23.86 15.22 17.11
CA ILE A 443 -23.39 16.35 16.33
C ILE A 443 -22.07 16.80 16.94
N VAL A 444 -21.01 16.60 16.18
CA VAL A 444 -19.64 16.88 16.60
C VAL A 444 -19.26 18.29 16.19
N HIS A 445 -18.72 19.05 17.15
CA HIS A 445 -18.19 20.42 16.97
C HIS A 445 -16.66 20.39 17.10
N PRO A 446 -15.92 19.97 16.04
CA PRO A 446 -14.50 19.82 16.13
C PRO A 446 -13.77 21.14 15.86
N ASP A 447 -12.60 21.32 16.47
CA ASP A 447 -11.69 22.42 16.13
C ASP A 447 -10.97 22.17 14.80
N GLN A 448 -10.66 20.90 14.52
CA GLN A 448 -10.07 20.44 13.29
C GLN A 448 -10.79 19.18 12.78
N TRP A 449 -10.71 18.93 11.48
CA TRP A 449 -11.44 17.81 10.89
C TRP A 449 -11.09 16.45 11.51
N MET A 450 -9.84 16.26 11.94
CA MET A 450 -9.36 14.99 12.49
C MET A 450 -10.05 14.60 13.81
N ASP A 451 -10.53 15.59 14.58
CA ASP A 451 -11.31 15.32 15.80
C ASP A 451 -12.64 14.64 15.51
N TYR A 452 -13.21 14.88 14.33
CA TYR A 452 -14.37 14.17 13.81
C TYR A 452 -13.94 12.87 13.12
N GLY A 453 -12.85 12.94 12.34
CA GLY A 453 -12.37 11.81 11.51
C GLY A 453 -12.08 10.55 12.31
N VAL A 454 -11.55 10.66 13.53
CA VAL A 454 -11.25 9.51 14.39
C VAL A 454 -12.53 8.77 14.80
N LEU A 455 -13.65 9.49 15.01
CA LEU A 455 -14.93 8.93 15.43
C LEU A 455 -15.58 8.06 14.36
N LEU A 456 -15.23 8.24 13.08
CA LEU A 456 -15.65 7.36 11.98
C LEU A 456 -15.18 5.90 12.16
N SER A 457 -14.23 5.66 13.09
CA SER A 457 -13.84 4.30 13.49
C SER A 457 -14.93 3.54 14.26
N LEU A 458 -15.89 4.25 14.86
CA LEU A 458 -17.05 3.72 15.60
C LEU A 458 -18.32 3.67 14.75
N GLU A 459 -18.29 4.22 13.55
CA GLU A 459 -19.43 4.30 12.64
C GLU A 459 -19.27 3.34 11.46
N ASP A 460 -20.38 2.93 10.88
CA ASP A 460 -20.39 2.18 9.64
C ASP A 460 -21.13 2.95 8.52
N PRO A 461 -20.94 2.53 7.26
CA PRO A 461 -21.58 3.19 6.12
C PRO A 461 -23.11 3.26 6.14
N PHE A 462 -23.76 2.38 6.91
CA PHE A 462 -25.21 2.21 6.94
C PHE A 462 -25.89 3.10 7.99
N LEU A 463 -25.11 3.79 8.83
CA LEU A 463 -25.59 4.65 9.94
C LEU A 463 -26.52 3.88 10.90
N ASP A 464 -26.29 2.59 11.10
CA ASP A 464 -27.05 1.72 11.99
C ASP A 464 -26.32 1.38 13.32
N THR A 465 -25.14 1.94 13.54
CA THR A 465 -24.36 1.83 14.77
C THR A 465 -25.06 2.50 15.97
N PRO A 466 -24.72 2.13 17.22
CA PRO A 466 -25.28 2.75 18.43
C PRO A 466 -25.19 4.28 18.44
N PHE A 467 -24.03 4.82 18.04
CA PHE A 467 -23.79 6.23 17.76
C PHE A 467 -23.57 6.43 16.28
N ILE A 468 -24.21 7.47 15.71
CA ILE A 468 -23.87 8.00 14.40
C ILE A 468 -23.35 9.42 14.58
N PHE A 469 -22.27 9.73 13.86
CA PHE A 469 -21.56 10.99 14.06
C PHE A 469 -21.81 11.92 12.88
N ALA A 470 -22.21 13.14 13.19
CA ALA A 470 -22.44 14.17 12.19
C ALA A 470 -21.55 15.39 12.47
N TYR A 471 -20.81 15.82 11.46
CA TYR A 471 -20.06 17.08 11.49
C TYR A 471 -21.04 18.24 11.48
N THR A 472 -20.96 19.19 12.43
CA THR A 472 -21.84 20.35 12.49
C THR A 472 -21.78 21.18 11.20
N GLN A 473 -22.94 21.61 10.73
CA GLN A 473 -23.08 22.57 9.63
C GLN A 473 -23.75 23.86 10.09
N GLY A 474 -23.77 24.09 11.41
CA GLY A 474 -24.41 25.21 12.09
C GLY A 474 -25.81 24.90 12.57
N SER A 475 -26.27 25.63 13.56
CA SER A 475 -27.44 25.32 14.38
C SER A 475 -28.74 25.03 13.60
N LYS A 476 -28.96 25.74 12.49
CA LYS A 476 -30.16 25.51 11.64
C LYS A 476 -30.09 24.18 10.87
N ALA A 477 -28.91 23.86 10.30
CA ALA A 477 -28.71 22.60 9.58
C ALA A 477 -28.74 21.42 10.55
N ASP A 478 -28.13 21.59 11.72
CA ASP A 478 -28.06 20.57 12.77
C ASP A 478 -29.48 20.25 13.33
N ALA A 479 -30.33 21.26 13.51
CA ALA A 479 -31.72 21.06 13.94
C ALA A 479 -32.55 20.36 12.85
N ASP A 480 -32.37 20.71 11.58
CA ASP A 480 -33.04 20.00 10.49
C ASP A 480 -32.56 18.56 10.39
N LEU A 481 -31.24 18.33 10.49
CA LEU A 481 -30.66 16.98 10.52
C LEU A 481 -31.26 16.14 11.66
N ALA A 482 -31.31 16.68 12.88
CA ALA A 482 -31.89 15.99 14.04
C ALA A 482 -33.33 15.55 13.77
N SER A 483 -34.13 16.36 13.07
CA SER A 483 -35.50 16.04 12.69
C SER A 483 -35.63 14.83 11.74
N LYS A 484 -34.56 14.47 11.02
CA LYS A 484 -34.52 13.34 10.10
C LYS A 484 -34.21 12.00 10.79
N PHE A 485 -33.78 12.04 12.06
CA PHE A 485 -33.46 10.87 12.87
C PHE A 485 -34.31 10.84 14.16
N PRO A 486 -35.67 10.80 14.06
CA PRO A 486 -36.56 10.92 15.22
C PRO A 486 -36.43 9.77 16.22
N ASP A 487 -35.90 8.61 15.78
CA ASP A 487 -35.70 7.42 16.62
C ASP A 487 -34.37 7.46 17.40
N ARG A 488 -33.57 8.54 17.27
CA ARG A 488 -32.29 8.71 17.94
C ARG A 488 -32.31 9.97 18.80
N ALA A 489 -31.82 9.85 20.03
CA ALA A 489 -31.57 11.02 20.85
C ALA A 489 -30.43 11.85 20.22
N THR A 490 -30.57 13.18 20.20
CA THR A 490 -29.56 14.08 19.64
C THR A 490 -28.69 14.64 20.76
N TYR A 491 -27.37 14.53 20.60
CA TYR A 491 -26.38 15.13 21.50
C TYR A 491 -25.39 15.94 20.70
N HIS A 492 -24.90 17.04 21.31
CA HIS A 492 -23.77 17.82 20.82
C HIS A 492 -22.51 17.41 21.57
N TYR A 493 -21.44 17.19 20.88
CA TYR A 493 -20.15 16.75 21.40
C TYR A 493 -19.03 17.69 20.99
N TYR A 494 -18.21 18.06 21.95
CA TYR A 494 -17.05 18.93 21.79
C TYR A 494 -15.81 18.14 22.20
N PRO A 495 -14.85 17.90 21.31
CA PRO A 495 -13.65 17.11 21.59
C PRO A 495 -12.77 17.67 22.71
N ASP A 496 -12.76 19.00 22.90
CA ASP A 496 -12.08 19.67 24.02
C ASP A 496 -12.71 19.38 25.40
N LYS A 497 -13.95 18.84 25.43
CA LYS A 497 -14.69 18.45 26.64
C LYS A 497 -15.13 16.99 26.58
N PRO A 498 -14.18 16.04 26.52
CA PRO A 498 -14.51 14.64 26.43
C PRO A 498 -15.38 14.16 27.59
N TYR A 499 -16.16 13.12 27.37
CA TYR A 499 -17.14 12.58 28.35
C TYR A 499 -18.35 13.47 28.67
N THR A 500 -18.51 14.62 28.01
CA THR A 500 -19.66 15.49 28.17
C THR A 500 -20.54 15.51 26.93
N PHE A 501 -21.81 15.15 27.09
CA PHE A 501 -22.80 15.10 26.01
C PHE A 501 -23.88 16.13 26.29
N TYR A 502 -24.02 17.11 25.43
CA TYR A 502 -24.96 18.22 25.60
C TYR A 502 -26.25 17.96 24.84
N ILE A 503 -27.42 18.23 25.44
CA ILE A 503 -28.74 18.10 24.80
C ILE A 503 -28.95 19.17 23.70
N GLY A 504 -28.21 20.27 23.77
CA GLY A 504 -28.22 21.36 22.79
C GLY A 504 -26.84 21.97 22.64
N PRO A 505 -26.62 22.92 21.70
CA PRO A 505 -25.34 23.59 21.55
C PRO A 505 -24.86 24.18 22.87
N ALA A 506 -23.56 24.05 23.18
CA ALA A 506 -23.00 24.61 24.41
C ALA A 506 -23.13 26.14 24.42
N PRO A 507 -23.40 26.77 25.57
CA PRO A 507 -23.45 28.23 25.66
C PRO A 507 -22.10 28.82 25.20
N GLY A 508 -22.14 29.70 24.21
CA GLY A 508 -20.96 30.42 23.71
C GLY A 508 -20.16 29.70 22.59
N SER A 509 -20.68 28.65 21.99
CA SER A 509 -20.10 27.99 20.83
C SER A 509 -20.60 28.58 19.50
#